data_c25c2fee7cf8913885026fd7a5ae99ce
#
_entry.id   c25c2fee7cf8913885026fd7a5ae99ce
#
_cell.length_a   1.000
_cell.length_b   1.000
_cell.length_c   1.000
_cell.angle_alpha   90.00
_cell.angle_beta   90.00
_cell.angle_gamma   90.00
#
_symmetry.space_group_name_H-M   'P 1'
#
loop_
_entity.id
_entity.type
_entity.pdbx_description
1 polymer ?
#
loop_
_entity_poly.entity_id
_entity_poly.type
_entity_poly.pdbx_seq_one_letter_code
_entity_poly.pdbx_strand_id
1 'polypeptide(L)'
;MGTASADILLDGAGIHAAMDRLASEILASLPEGVPVGIIGIRRRGEVLAQRLVHELNRRGAEGLEVGSLDITLYRDDLAELGPQAILRKTEIDFDVNGRYIILVDDVLYTGRSVRAALDALVDLGRPKAIRLVILVDRPGRELPIQADFVGVRVERSDVAVTVLLTESDGAEEVRVG
;
A
#
# COMPACT_ATOMS: atom_id res chain seq x y z
N MET A 1 8.67 34.60 -2.97
CA MET A 1 8.10 33.34 -3.50
C MET A 1 7.44 32.63 -2.33
N GLY A 2 6.12 32.63 -2.30
CA GLY A 2 5.39 31.94 -1.23
C GLY A 2 5.57 30.45 -1.38
N THR A 3 6.08 29.78 -0.37
CA THR A 3 5.91 28.35 -0.21
C THR A 3 4.41 28.13 -0.08
N ALA A 4 3.81 27.55 -1.11
CA ALA A 4 2.42 27.11 -1.01
C ALA A 4 2.37 26.19 0.21
N SER A 5 1.61 26.59 1.22
CA SER A 5 1.37 25.74 2.39
C SER A 5 0.64 24.51 1.90
N ALA A 6 1.24 23.35 2.08
CA ALA A 6 0.55 22.11 1.72
C ALA A 6 -0.69 21.98 2.62
N ASP A 7 -1.83 21.76 1.99
CA ASP A 7 -3.08 21.58 2.72
C ASP A 7 -3.15 20.15 3.32
N ILE A 8 -3.68 20.05 4.53
CA ILE A 8 -3.92 18.74 5.15
C ILE A 8 -5.20 18.15 4.55
N LEU A 9 -5.06 17.06 3.81
CA LEU A 9 -6.19 16.30 3.28
C LEU A 9 -6.81 15.38 4.35
N LEU A 10 -5.95 14.69 5.11
CA LEU A 10 -6.32 13.87 6.25
C LEU A 10 -5.38 14.17 7.41
N ASP A 11 -5.92 14.38 8.58
CA ASP A 11 -5.20 14.34 9.84
C ASP A 11 -5.13 12.90 10.38
N GLY A 12 -4.54 12.69 11.54
CA GLY A 12 -4.43 11.37 12.15
C GLY A 12 -5.80 10.69 12.38
N ALA A 13 -6.82 11.44 12.77
CA ALA A 13 -8.18 10.91 12.93
C ALA A 13 -8.78 10.52 11.58
N GLY A 14 -8.54 11.28 10.53
CA GLY A 14 -8.96 10.98 9.16
C GLY A 14 -8.30 9.72 8.61
N ILE A 15 -7.00 9.54 8.84
CA ILE A 15 -6.28 8.31 8.46
C ILE A 15 -6.87 7.12 9.20
N HIS A 16 -7.09 7.25 10.50
CA HIS A 16 -7.68 6.17 11.31
C HIS A 16 -9.07 5.77 10.80
N ALA A 17 -9.93 6.75 10.53
CA ALA A 17 -11.27 6.50 9.98
C ALA A 17 -11.23 5.83 8.60
N ALA A 18 -10.29 6.21 7.73
CA ALA A 18 -10.09 5.57 6.44
C ALA A 18 -9.64 4.11 6.59
N MET A 19 -8.71 3.82 7.50
CA MET A 19 -8.25 2.46 7.78
C MET A 19 -9.36 1.59 8.37
N ASP A 20 -10.18 2.14 9.27
CA ASP A 20 -11.32 1.46 9.86
C ASP A 20 -12.35 1.04 8.79
N ARG A 21 -12.69 1.94 7.88
CA ARG A 21 -13.58 1.67 6.76
C ARG A 21 -12.99 0.64 5.80
N LEU A 22 -11.72 0.78 5.43
CA LEU A 22 -11.01 -0.18 4.58
C LEU A 22 -11.02 -1.59 5.19
N ALA A 23 -10.76 -1.71 6.49
CA ALA A 23 -10.81 -3.00 7.18
C ALA A 23 -12.21 -3.64 7.10
N SER A 24 -13.26 -2.85 7.24
CA SER A 24 -14.65 -3.34 7.10
C SER A 24 -14.95 -3.83 5.69
N GLU A 25 -14.57 -3.06 4.67
CA GLU A 25 -14.77 -3.42 3.26
C GLU A 25 -13.99 -4.69 2.88
N ILE A 26 -12.75 -4.78 3.32
CA ILE A 26 -11.88 -5.93 3.05
C ILE A 26 -12.43 -7.17 3.74
N LEU A 27 -12.80 -7.09 5.02
CA LEU A 27 -13.34 -8.22 5.77
C LEU A 27 -14.58 -8.82 5.07
N ALA A 28 -15.46 -7.95 4.55
CA ALA A 28 -16.65 -8.38 3.83
C ALA A 28 -16.34 -9.09 2.49
N SER A 29 -15.14 -8.89 1.95
CA SER A 29 -14.70 -9.43 0.65
C SER A 29 -13.78 -10.63 0.76
N LEU A 30 -13.32 -11.00 1.96
CA LEU A 30 -12.40 -12.12 2.14
C LEU A 30 -13.03 -13.44 1.71
N PRO A 31 -12.32 -14.26 0.90
CA PRO A 31 -12.83 -15.54 0.48
C PRO A 31 -12.82 -16.55 1.62
N GLU A 32 -13.84 -17.39 1.69
CA GLU A 32 -13.88 -18.52 2.63
C GLU A 32 -12.91 -19.63 2.21
N GLY A 33 -12.24 -20.24 3.18
CA GLY A 33 -11.41 -21.41 2.96
C GLY A 33 -10.15 -21.19 2.14
N VAL A 34 -9.76 -19.94 1.90
CA VAL A 34 -8.53 -19.59 1.18
C VAL A 34 -7.59 -18.87 2.14
N PRO A 35 -6.33 -19.29 2.28
CA PRO A 35 -5.36 -18.57 3.11
C PRO A 35 -5.15 -17.15 2.60
N VAL A 36 -5.07 -16.18 3.51
CA VAL A 36 -4.90 -14.76 3.19
C VAL A 36 -3.53 -14.28 3.65
N GLY A 37 -2.82 -13.58 2.78
CA GLY A 37 -1.59 -12.87 3.12
C GLY A 37 -1.76 -11.38 2.84
N ILE A 38 -1.26 -10.54 3.74
CA ILE A 38 -1.28 -9.10 3.59
C ILE A 38 0.16 -8.63 3.44
N ILE A 39 0.47 -8.00 2.31
CA ILE A 39 1.83 -7.61 1.96
C ILE A 39 1.87 -6.12 1.72
N GLY A 40 2.66 -5.41 2.53
CA GLY A 40 2.90 -3.98 2.37
C GLY A 40 4.13 -3.70 1.52
N ILE A 41 4.01 -2.75 0.60
CA ILE A 41 5.16 -2.23 -0.15
C ILE A 41 5.95 -1.29 0.76
N ARG A 42 7.24 -1.58 0.94
CA ARG A 42 8.11 -0.75 1.79
C ARG A 42 8.22 0.67 1.21
N ARG A 43 8.15 1.68 2.04
CA ARG A 43 8.15 1.74 3.53
C ARG A 43 6.73 1.85 4.14
N ARG A 44 5.94 2.82 3.66
CA ARG A 44 4.66 3.19 4.28
C ARG A 44 3.58 2.14 4.06
N GLY A 45 3.61 1.44 2.94
CA GLY A 45 2.71 0.32 2.71
C GLY A 45 2.88 -0.80 3.73
N GLU A 46 4.09 -1.04 4.23
CA GLU A 46 4.35 -1.98 5.33
C GLU A 46 3.66 -1.56 6.62
N VAL A 47 3.76 -0.30 7.00
CA VAL A 47 3.09 0.25 8.19
C VAL A 47 1.57 0.10 8.05
N LEU A 48 1.02 0.47 6.91
CA LEU A 48 -0.41 0.35 6.64
C LEU A 48 -0.87 -1.11 6.64
N ALA A 49 -0.07 -2.04 6.12
CA ALA A 49 -0.37 -3.47 6.13
C ALA A 49 -0.46 -4.02 7.56
N GLN A 50 0.47 -3.63 8.44
CA GLN A 50 0.45 -4.01 9.84
C GLN A 50 -0.76 -3.46 10.58
N ARG A 51 -1.11 -2.21 10.35
CA ARG A 51 -2.32 -1.60 10.88
C ARG A 51 -3.58 -2.31 10.41
N LEU A 52 -3.61 -2.67 9.11
CA LEU A 52 -4.74 -3.37 8.52
C LEU A 52 -4.94 -4.76 9.13
N VAL A 53 -3.87 -5.53 9.30
CA VAL A 53 -3.92 -6.84 9.99
C VAL A 53 -4.47 -6.69 11.40
N HIS A 54 -3.99 -5.70 12.14
CA HIS A 54 -4.47 -5.42 13.49
C HIS A 54 -5.99 -5.14 13.51
N GLU A 55 -6.47 -4.28 12.61
CA GLU A 55 -7.91 -3.96 12.50
C GLU A 55 -8.76 -5.16 12.07
N LEU A 56 -8.27 -5.96 11.13
CA LEU A 56 -8.97 -7.17 10.68
C LEU A 56 -9.07 -8.21 11.80
N ASN A 57 -7.99 -8.43 12.55
CA ASN A 57 -7.97 -9.34 13.71
C ASN A 57 -8.93 -8.88 14.81
N ARG A 58 -8.99 -7.58 15.09
CA ARG A 58 -9.96 -7.01 16.03
C ARG A 58 -11.43 -7.26 15.63
N ARG A 59 -11.66 -7.42 14.33
CA ARG A 59 -13.01 -7.69 13.77
C ARG A 59 -13.29 -9.19 13.59
N GLY A 60 -12.41 -10.04 14.10
CA GLY A 60 -12.59 -11.49 14.12
C GLY A 60 -12.01 -12.23 12.93
N ALA A 61 -11.21 -11.59 12.07
CA ALA A 61 -10.45 -12.32 11.06
C ALA A 61 -9.36 -13.15 11.73
N GLU A 62 -9.16 -14.37 11.26
CA GLU A 62 -8.18 -15.31 11.79
C GLU A 62 -7.27 -15.82 10.68
N GLY A 63 -6.07 -16.28 11.07
CA GLY A 63 -5.12 -16.89 10.13
C GLY A 63 -4.51 -15.96 9.11
N LEU A 64 -4.55 -14.65 9.36
CA LEU A 64 -3.91 -13.65 8.50
C LEU A 64 -2.40 -13.67 8.71
N GLU A 65 -1.65 -13.68 7.64
CA GLU A 65 -0.20 -13.51 7.66
C GLU A 65 0.18 -12.18 7.03
N VAL A 66 1.21 -11.53 7.55
CA VAL A 66 1.67 -10.23 7.09
C VAL A 66 3.12 -10.31 6.65
N GLY A 67 3.43 -9.61 5.57
CA GLY A 67 4.79 -9.49 5.05
C GLY A 67 5.06 -8.10 4.50
N SER A 68 6.31 -7.85 4.18
CA SER A 68 6.74 -6.62 3.52
C SER A 68 7.59 -6.92 2.30
N LEU A 69 7.41 -6.11 1.27
CA LEU A 69 8.00 -6.28 -0.04
C LEU A 69 8.88 -5.08 -0.38
N ASP A 70 10.14 -5.32 -0.68
CA ASP A 70 11.01 -4.32 -1.30
C ASP A 70 10.95 -4.46 -2.83
N ILE A 71 10.52 -3.40 -3.49
CA ILE A 71 10.36 -3.35 -4.94
C ILE A 71 11.56 -2.73 -5.67
N THR A 72 12.62 -2.33 -4.98
CA THR A 72 13.72 -1.54 -5.55
C THR A 72 14.31 -2.19 -6.80
N LEU A 73 14.55 -3.50 -6.79
CA LEU A 73 15.12 -4.25 -7.92
C LEU A 73 14.17 -4.37 -9.13
N TYR A 74 12.88 -4.16 -8.92
CA TYR A 74 11.83 -4.31 -9.95
C TYR A 74 11.37 -2.98 -10.54
N ARG A 75 11.87 -1.86 -10.01
CA ARG A 75 11.54 -0.53 -10.50
C ARG A 75 12.13 -0.32 -11.90
N ASP A 76 11.34 0.27 -12.79
CA ASP A 76 11.77 0.59 -14.14
C ASP A 76 12.72 1.79 -14.22
N ASP A 77 12.87 2.57 -13.14
CA ASP A 77 13.85 3.64 -12.97
C ASP A 77 15.11 3.21 -12.18
N LEU A 78 15.33 1.90 -11.98
CA LEU A 78 16.46 1.38 -11.18
C LEU A 78 17.82 1.90 -11.68
N ALA A 79 18.02 1.98 -12.99
CA ALA A 79 19.25 2.50 -13.58
C ALA A 79 19.48 3.99 -13.28
N GLU A 80 18.42 4.77 -13.11
CA GLU A 80 18.45 6.19 -12.76
C GLU A 80 18.74 6.42 -11.28
N LEU A 81 18.36 5.46 -10.42
CA LEU A 81 18.61 5.53 -8.97
C LEU A 81 20.10 5.36 -8.65
N GLY A 82 20.87 4.75 -9.56
CA GLY A 82 22.33 4.58 -9.46
C GLY A 82 22.77 3.65 -8.33
N PRO A 83 24.08 3.60 -8.04
CA PRO A 83 24.64 2.68 -7.04
C PRO A 83 24.24 3.01 -5.59
N GLN A 84 23.58 4.13 -5.35
CA GLN A 84 23.09 4.55 -4.03
C GLN A 84 21.67 4.07 -3.71
N ALA A 85 21.03 3.29 -4.59
CA ALA A 85 19.73 2.71 -4.31
C ALA A 85 19.80 1.84 -3.05
N ILE A 86 19.03 2.22 -2.02
CA ILE A 86 19.00 1.50 -0.75
C ILE A 86 18.10 0.29 -0.90
N LEU A 87 18.69 -0.89 -0.92
CA LEU A 87 17.97 -2.16 -0.87
C LEU A 87 17.53 -2.42 0.57
N ARG A 88 16.25 -2.70 0.74
CA ARG A 88 15.67 -3.20 1.98
C ARG A 88 15.31 -4.66 1.79
N LYS A 89 15.27 -5.40 2.87
CA LYS A 89 14.94 -6.82 2.79
C LYS A 89 13.43 -7.00 2.56
N THR A 90 13.07 -7.85 1.60
CA THR A 90 11.73 -8.42 1.50
C THR A 90 11.56 -9.44 2.63
N GLU A 91 10.50 -9.31 3.40
CA GLU A 91 10.18 -10.18 4.53
C GLU A 91 8.78 -10.78 4.33
N ILE A 92 8.72 -11.90 3.63
CA ILE A 92 7.51 -12.68 3.41
C ILE A 92 7.84 -14.12 3.83
N ASP A 93 7.44 -14.47 5.05
CA ASP A 93 7.77 -15.75 5.68
C ASP A 93 6.69 -16.83 5.46
N PHE A 94 5.85 -16.65 4.47
CA PHE A 94 4.81 -17.59 4.09
C PHE A 94 4.82 -17.88 2.59
N ASP A 95 4.28 -19.02 2.21
CA ASP A 95 4.12 -19.40 0.81
C ASP A 95 2.98 -18.59 0.16
N VAL A 96 3.29 -17.87 -0.91
CA VAL A 96 2.31 -17.06 -1.67
C VAL A 96 1.46 -17.90 -2.61
N ASN A 97 1.87 -19.14 -2.93
CA ASN A 97 1.15 -20.01 -3.87
C ASN A 97 -0.28 -20.31 -3.40
N GLY A 98 -1.25 -20.12 -4.28
CA GLY A 98 -2.65 -20.40 -4.00
C GLY A 98 -3.30 -19.46 -2.96
N ARG A 99 -2.58 -18.50 -2.45
CA ARG A 99 -3.03 -17.57 -1.41
C ARG A 99 -3.76 -16.37 -2.01
N TYR A 100 -4.73 -15.86 -1.30
CA TYR A 100 -5.35 -14.57 -1.59
C TYR A 100 -4.48 -13.49 -0.99
N ILE A 101 -3.86 -12.68 -1.82
CA ILE A 101 -2.93 -11.63 -1.41
C ILE A 101 -3.63 -10.27 -1.43
N ILE A 102 -3.49 -9.54 -0.33
CA ILE A 102 -3.84 -8.13 -0.22
C ILE A 102 -2.55 -7.34 -0.24
N LEU A 103 -2.31 -6.62 -1.34
CA LEU A 103 -1.15 -5.76 -1.54
C LEU A 103 -1.51 -4.34 -1.10
N VAL A 104 -0.69 -3.76 -0.23
CA VAL A 104 -0.97 -2.47 0.42
C VAL A 104 0.12 -1.46 0.09
N ASP A 105 -0.29 -0.26 -0.32
CA ASP A 105 0.60 0.88 -0.49
C ASP A 105 -0.08 2.19 -0.04
N ASP A 106 0.71 3.23 0.12
CA ASP A 106 0.21 4.53 0.59
C ASP A 106 -0.43 5.36 -0.51
N VAL A 107 0.23 5.52 -1.65
CA VAL A 107 -0.23 6.36 -2.77
C VAL A 107 -0.20 5.59 -4.08
N LEU A 108 -1.31 5.60 -4.79
CA LEU A 108 -1.38 5.16 -6.18
C LEU A 108 -1.38 6.38 -7.10
N TYR A 109 -0.31 6.52 -7.87
CA TYR A 109 -0.12 7.61 -8.83
C TYR A 109 -0.04 7.08 -10.26
N THR A 110 1.16 6.79 -10.75
CA THR A 110 1.36 6.30 -12.13
C THR A 110 1.01 4.81 -12.29
N GLY A 111 1.06 4.04 -11.22
CA GLY A 111 0.93 2.58 -11.20
C GLY A 111 2.26 1.83 -11.30
N ARG A 112 3.39 2.53 -11.44
CA ARG A 112 4.69 1.89 -11.65
C ARG A 112 5.21 1.15 -10.43
N SER A 113 4.98 1.66 -9.21
CA SER A 113 5.32 0.94 -7.98
C SER A 113 4.53 -0.35 -7.83
N VAL A 114 3.24 -0.30 -8.12
CA VAL A 114 2.37 -1.50 -8.08
C VAL A 114 2.78 -2.52 -9.13
N ARG A 115 3.11 -2.08 -10.35
CA ARG A 115 3.63 -2.98 -11.38
C ARG A 115 4.89 -3.70 -10.90
N ALA A 116 5.84 -2.96 -10.31
CA ALA A 116 7.06 -3.55 -9.76
C ALA A 116 6.75 -4.57 -8.65
N ALA A 117 5.77 -4.27 -7.78
CA ALA A 117 5.33 -5.19 -6.74
C ALA A 117 4.69 -6.47 -7.32
N LEU A 118 3.88 -6.35 -8.37
CA LEU A 118 3.30 -7.52 -9.05
C LEU A 118 4.38 -8.39 -9.67
N ASP A 119 5.39 -7.82 -10.32
CA ASP A 119 6.53 -8.56 -10.87
C ASP A 119 7.29 -9.32 -9.76
N ALA A 120 7.55 -8.65 -8.63
CA ALA A 120 8.20 -9.27 -7.48
C ALA A 120 7.39 -10.45 -6.89
N LEU A 121 6.09 -10.29 -6.77
CA LEU A 121 5.21 -11.34 -6.25
C LEU A 121 5.15 -12.55 -7.19
N VAL A 122 5.12 -12.33 -8.50
CA VAL A 122 5.14 -13.42 -9.51
C VAL A 122 6.45 -14.22 -9.43
N ASP A 123 7.56 -13.58 -9.11
CA ASP A 123 8.84 -14.28 -8.89
C ASP A 123 8.83 -15.15 -7.62
N LEU A 124 8.02 -14.80 -6.63
CA LEU A 124 7.88 -15.59 -5.39
C LEU A 124 6.94 -16.78 -5.52
N GLY A 125 6.04 -16.77 -6.48
CA GLY A 125 5.09 -17.84 -6.69
C GLY A 125 3.85 -17.39 -7.46
N ARG A 126 2.80 -18.21 -7.38
CA ARG A 126 1.53 -17.95 -8.05
C ARG A 126 0.38 -17.79 -7.04
N PRO A 127 0.11 -16.57 -6.58
CA PRO A 127 -1.07 -16.29 -5.77
C PRO A 127 -2.37 -16.69 -6.49
N LYS A 128 -3.38 -17.04 -5.73
CA LYS A 128 -4.72 -17.28 -6.28
C LYS A 128 -5.34 -16.00 -6.83
N ALA A 129 -5.15 -14.91 -6.11
CA ALA A 129 -5.56 -13.56 -6.52
C ALA A 129 -4.72 -12.53 -5.77
N ILE A 130 -4.59 -11.36 -6.36
CA ILE A 130 -4.01 -10.17 -5.70
C ILE A 130 -5.07 -9.08 -5.73
N ARG A 131 -5.32 -8.45 -4.59
CA ARG A 131 -6.16 -7.27 -4.45
C ARG A 131 -5.31 -6.10 -3.95
N LEU A 132 -5.57 -4.93 -4.47
CA LEU A 132 -4.80 -3.73 -4.18
C LEU A 132 -5.56 -2.80 -3.23
N VAL A 133 -4.92 -2.47 -2.13
CA VAL A 133 -5.39 -1.50 -1.13
C VAL A 133 -4.48 -0.29 -1.14
N ILE A 134 -5.05 0.88 -1.29
CA ILE A 134 -4.34 2.15 -1.38
C ILE A 134 -4.97 3.16 -0.42
N LEU A 135 -4.14 3.83 0.38
CA LEU A 135 -4.65 4.89 1.24
C LEU A 135 -5.11 6.10 0.44
N VAL A 136 -4.29 6.55 -0.51
CA VAL A 136 -4.60 7.72 -1.35
C VAL A 136 -4.46 7.38 -2.83
N ASP A 137 -5.56 7.44 -3.56
CA ASP A 137 -5.58 7.34 -5.01
C ASP A 137 -5.64 8.73 -5.63
N ARG A 138 -4.70 9.02 -6.54
CA ARG A 138 -4.62 10.32 -7.24
C ARG A 138 -4.59 10.14 -8.76
N PRO A 139 -5.07 11.11 -9.53
CA PRO A 139 -4.98 11.07 -10.98
C PRO A 139 -3.52 11.15 -11.48
N GLY A 140 -3.26 10.64 -12.67
CA GLY A 140 -1.94 10.63 -13.31
C GLY A 140 -1.45 9.23 -13.66
N ARG A 141 -2.39 8.28 -13.80
CA ARG A 141 -2.05 6.90 -14.18
C ARG A 141 -1.31 6.86 -15.52
N GLU A 142 -0.22 6.10 -15.59
CA GLU A 142 0.54 5.79 -16.80
C GLU A 142 0.38 4.32 -17.22
N LEU A 143 -0.04 3.47 -16.30
CA LEU A 143 -0.32 2.05 -16.52
C LEU A 143 -1.78 1.73 -16.17
N PRO A 144 -2.40 0.71 -16.78
CA PRO A 144 -3.79 0.33 -16.54
C PRO A 144 -3.96 -0.43 -15.22
N ILE A 145 -3.62 0.23 -14.12
CA ILE A 145 -3.66 -0.30 -12.75
C ILE A 145 -4.69 0.51 -11.96
N GLN A 146 -5.56 -0.20 -11.25
CA GLN A 146 -6.59 0.37 -10.42
C GLN A 146 -6.62 -0.35 -9.06
N ALA A 147 -6.86 0.40 -7.98
CA ALA A 147 -7.03 -0.19 -6.65
C ALA A 147 -8.43 -0.80 -6.50
N ASP A 148 -8.50 -1.90 -5.75
CA ASP A 148 -9.75 -2.53 -5.35
C ASP A 148 -10.38 -1.81 -4.15
N PHE A 149 -9.53 -1.31 -3.25
CA PHE A 149 -9.94 -0.59 -2.04
C PHE A 149 -9.15 0.70 -1.91
N VAL A 150 -9.84 1.80 -1.69
CA VAL A 150 -9.25 3.14 -1.64
C VAL A 150 -9.67 3.87 -0.37
N GLY A 151 -8.70 4.39 0.37
CA GLY A 151 -8.95 5.21 1.55
C GLY A 151 -9.57 6.56 1.19
N VAL A 152 -8.90 7.34 0.36
CA VAL A 152 -9.38 8.63 -0.13
C VAL A 152 -8.93 8.86 -1.57
N ARG A 153 -9.75 9.55 -2.35
CA ARG A 153 -9.41 10.00 -3.71
C ARG A 153 -9.10 11.48 -3.74
N VAL A 154 -8.01 11.82 -4.41
CA VAL A 154 -7.67 13.20 -4.76
C VAL A 154 -8.05 13.39 -6.23
N GLU A 155 -8.86 14.40 -6.54
CA GLU A 155 -9.30 14.65 -7.92
C GLU A 155 -8.40 15.62 -8.68
N ARG A 156 -7.60 16.39 -7.94
CA ARG A 156 -6.65 17.35 -8.52
C ARG A 156 -5.39 16.67 -9.03
N SER A 157 -5.07 16.89 -10.30
CA SER A 157 -3.87 16.36 -10.95
C SER A 157 -2.61 17.22 -10.73
N ASP A 158 -2.79 18.48 -10.37
CA ASP A 158 -1.76 19.51 -10.24
C ASP A 158 -1.08 19.56 -8.85
N VAL A 159 -1.49 18.71 -7.92
CA VAL A 159 -0.95 18.67 -6.56
C VAL A 159 -0.12 17.43 -6.31
N ALA A 160 0.96 17.58 -5.54
CA ALA A 160 1.66 16.43 -4.96
C ALA A 160 0.89 15.88 -3.76
N VAL A 161 1.05 14.60 -3.48
CA VAL A 161 0.49 13.94 -2.30
C VAL A 161 1.64 13.40 -1.46
N THR A 162 1.64 13.74 -0.18
CA THR A 162 2.62 13.25 0.80
C THR A 162 1.88 12.58 1.95
N VAL A 163 2.16 11.32 2.17
CA VAL A 163 1.66 10.57 3.33
C VAL A 163 2.74 10.52 4.39
N LEU A 164 2.41 10.89 5.61
CA LEU A 164 3.27 10.79 6.78
C LEU A 164 2.59 9.89 7.81
N LEU A 165 3.33 8.89 8.29
CA LEU A 165 2.85 7.94 9.29
C LEU A 165 3.78 7.96 10.50
N THR A 166 3.21 7.88 11.69
CA THR A 166 3.95 8.03 12.95
C THR A 166 5.14 7.08 13.04
N GLU A 167 4.98 5.82 12.62
CA GLU A 167 6.00 4.78 12.72
C GLU A 167 7.21 5.04 11.80
N SER A 168 6.99 5.67 10.66
CA SER A 168 8.05 5.91 9.66
C SER A 168 8.53 7.36 9.64
N ASP A 169 7.66 8.30 9.96
CA ASP A 169 7.90 9.73 9.70
C ASP A 169 7.78 10.62 10.97
N GLY A 170 7.29 10.07 12.08
CA GLY A 170 7.05 10.82 13.32
C GLY A 170 5.90 11.82 13.25
N ALA A 171 5.09 11.77 12.19
CA ALA A 171 3.91 12.59 12.00
C ALA A 171 2.78 11.72 11.41
N GLU A 172 1.53 12.17 11.56
CA GLU A 172 0.36 11.40 11.14
C GLU A 172 -0.58 12.30 10.35
N GLU A 173 -0.37 12.39 9.04
CA GLU A 173 -1.19 13.23 8.16
C GLU A 173 -0.97 12.90 6.67
N VAL A 174 -1.94 13.27 5.85
CA VAL A 174 -1.83 13.31 4.39
C VAL A 174 -1.89 14.77 3.96
N ARG A 175 -0.89 15.20 3.24
CA ARG A 175 -0.78 16.56 2.69
C ARG A 175 -0.95 16.56 1.18
N VAL A 176 -1.54 17.64 0.67
CA VAL A 176 -1.65 17.94 -0.75
C VAL A 176 -1.13 19.35 -1.01
N GLY A 177 -0.29 19.52 -2.04
CA GLY A 177 0.28 20.84 -2.35
C GLY A 177 1.31 20.84 -3.45
#